data_0327739bb925bfe9e789e421b2fe04a0
#
_entry.id   0327739bb925bfe9e789e421b2fe04a0
#
_cell.length_a   1.000
_cell.length_b   1.000
_cell.length_c   1.000
_cell.angle_alpha   90.00
_cell.angle_beta   90.00
_cell.angle_gamma   90.00
#
_symmetry.space_group_name_H-M   'P 1'
#
loop_
_entity.id
_entity.type
_entity.pdbx_description
1 polymer ?
#
loop_
_entity_poly.entity_id
_entity_poly.type
_entity_poly.pdbx_seq_one_letter_code
_entity_poly.pdbx_strand_id
1 'polypeptide(L)'
;MGQVVVITGLADGMGREAAKLLAAAGDTIAGFDMDAAGIASLQTELDGLSPSSGKTHYLVPLNILDRPGILRFRDEVLAKYKRVDTVLSNVGIGFFGPFEEIDLEAARRCLEINVIGAAAIFQAFLPAMRRQGSGKLIAMSSLVGQVPFPFESIYSASKFAIEGMVMSLRYEVAPFGIRVALIEPAQVSTTFAAKIHTLPPEGSPYRERARRFIARDDELIKTAPTPLQAARRIAEIIHQDRPDFHNQVDFMSTFFLFLNRFLPVRLRDMILLNHMDIQ
;
A
#
# COMPACT_ATOMS: atom_id res chain seq x y z
N MET A 1 -21.47 8.18 13.34
CA MET A 1 -20.46 9.25 13.10
C MET A 1 -19.42 8.69 12.14
N GLY A 2 -18.92 9.52 11.19
CA GLY A 2 -17.82 9.08 10.31
C GLY A 2 -16.54 8.79 11.09
N GLN A 3 -15.67 7.96 10.52
CA GLN A 3 -14.36 7.62 11.07
C GLN A 3 -13.36 8.77 10.83
N VAL A 4 -12.31 8.83 11.64
CA VAL A 4 -11.07 9.58 11.36
C VAL A 4 -10.07 8.61 10.77
N VAL A 5 -9.78 8.77 9.49
CA VAL A 5 -8.92 7.86 8.72
C VAL A 5 -7.62 8.59 8.34
N VAL A 6 -6.49 8.04 8.78
CA VAL A 6 -5.16 8.50 8.38
C VAL A 6 -4.69 7.67 7.19
N ILE A 7 -4.27 8.32 6.11
CA ILE A 7 -3.79 7.67 4.88
C ILE A 7 -2.43 8.27 4.50
N THR A 8 -1.44 7.41 4.25
CA THR A 8 -0.16 7.83 3.68
C THR A 8 -0.13 7.54 2.17
N GLY A 9 0.53 8.38 1.38
CA GLY A 9 0.62 8.16 -0.07
C GLY A 9 -0.72 8.42 -0.78
N LEU A 10 -1.38 9.53 -0.47
CA LEU A 10 -2.73 9.83 -0.96
C LEU A 10 -2.75 10.91 -2.07
N ALA A 11 -1.61 11.36 -2.58
CA ALA A 11 -1.60 12.33 -3.67
C ALA A 11 -2.04 11.73 -5.02
N ASP A 12 -1.88 10.41 -5.21
CA ASP A 12 -2.18 9.71 -6.47
C ASP A 12 -2.71 8.29 -6.24
N GLY A 13 -3.18 7.63 -7.29
CA GLY A 13 -3.51 6.23 -7.33
C GLY A 13 -4.60 5.78 -6.35
N MET A 14 -4.41 4.59 -5.78
CA MET A 14 -5.39 3.98 -4.86
C MET A 14 -5.62 4.80 -3.59
N GLY A 15 -4.57 5.43 -3.06
CA GLY A 15 -4.66 6.27 -1.87
C GLY A 15 -5.55 7.49 -2.09
N ARG A 16 -5.41 8.17 -3.23
CA ARG A 16 -6.23 9.31 -3.63
C ARG A 16 -7.70 8.94 -3.78
N GLU A 17 -7.97 7.89 -4.55
CA GLU A 17 -9.35 7.46 -4.79
C GLU A 17 -10.01 6.93 -3.51
N ALA A 18 -9.28 6.23 -2.64
CA ALA A 18 -9.80 5.81 -1.34
C ALA A 18 -10.14 7.01 -0.45
N ALA A 19 -9.27 8.03 -0.39
CA ALA A 19 -9.52 9.25 0.36
C ALA A 19 -10.82 9.95 -0.10
N LYS A 20 -11.04 10.05 -1.41
CA LYS A 20 -12.26 10.65 -1.99
C LYS A 20 -13.52 9.86 -1.65
N LEU A 21 -13.49 8.53 -1.79
CA LEU A 21 -14.61 7.66 -1.48
C LEU A 21 -14.98 7.72 0.01
N LEU A 22 -14.02 7.69 0.90
CA LEU A 22 -14.20 7.78 2.34
C LEU A 22 -14.75 9.16 2.75
N ALA A 23 -14.21 10.24 2.19
CA ALA A 23 -14.72 11.59 2.44
C ALA A 23 -16.17 11.74 1.98
N ALA A 24 -16.51 11.24 0.79
CA ALA A 24 -17.88 11.23 0.28
C ALA A 24 -18.84 10.40 1.15
N ALA A 25 -18.34 9.34 1.80
CA ALA A 25 -19.09 8.55 2.79
C ALA A 25 -19.23 9.22 4.16
N GLY A 26 -18.65 10.41 4.32
CA GLY A 26 -18.73 11.20 5.55
C GLY A 26 -17.63 10.94 6.56
N ASP A 27 -16.51 10.31 6.16
CA ASP A 27 -15.34 10.18 7.00
C ASP A 27 -14.47 11.45 6.98
N THR A 28 -13.66 11.61 7.99
CA THR A 28 -12.65 12.66 8.06
C THR A 28 -11.30 12.09 7.64
N ILE A 29 -10.68 12.71 6.64
CA ILE A 29 -9.41 12.26 6.11
C ILE A 29 -8.28 13.13 6.67
N ALA A 30 -7.28 12.49 7.24
CA ALA A 30 -5.98 13.08 7.52
C ALA A 30 -4.91 12.30 6.75
N GLY A 31 -3.90 12.96 6.23
CA GLY A 31 -2.90 12.21 5.49
C GLY A 31 -1.76 13.05 4.94
N PHE A 32 -0.81 12.35 4.35
CA PHE A 32 0.32 13.03 3.74
C PHE A 32 0.89 12.28 2.54
N ASP A 33 1.55 13.04 1.70
CA ASP A 33 2.36 12.58 0.59
C ASP A 33 3.53 13.54 0.39
N MET A 34 4.60 13.10 -0.26
CA MET A 34 5.71 14.00 -0.61
C MET A 34 5.39 14.93 -1.80
N ASP A 35 4.37 14.60 -2.61
CA ASP A 35 3.88 15.43 -3.71
C ASP A 35 2.99 16.56 -3.19
N ALA A 36 3.57 17.72 -2.98
CA ALA A 36 2.86 18.90 -2.49
C ALA A 36 1.76 19.39 -3.45
N ALA A 37 1.94 19.27 -4.76
CA ALA A 37 0.94 19.66 -5.74
C ALA A 37 -0.26 18.72 -5.72
N GLY A 38 0.00 17.41 -5.68
CA GLY A 38 -1.04 16.39 -5.53
C GLY A 38 -1.83 16.55 -4.23
N ILE A 39 -1.16 16.86 -3.12
CA ILE A 39 -1.80 17.16 -1.83
C ILE A 39 -2.72 18.38 -1.93
N ALA A 40 -2.26 19.49 -2.49
CA ALA A 40 -3.08 20.71 -2.63
C ALA A 40 -4.31 20.49 -3.52
N SER A 41 -4.14 19.76 -4.62
CA SER A 41 -5.23 19.36 -5.51
C SER A 41 -6.25 18.50 -4.79
N LEU A 42 -5.80 17.45 -4.07
CA LEU A 42 -6.70 16.57 -3.32
C LEU A 42 -7.42 17.29 -2.18
N GLN A 43 -6.74 18.19 -1.45
CA GLN A 43 -7.39 18.98 -0.39
C GLN A 43 -8.59 19.75 -0.94
N THR A 44 -8.42 20.42 -2.10
CA THR A 44 -9.50 21.15 -2.76
C THR A 44 -10.67 20.22 -3.15
N GLU A 45 -10.39 19.02 -3.67
CA GLU A 45 -11.42 18.06 -4.02
C GLU A 45 -12.19 17.57 -2.77
N LEU A 46 -11.49 17.24 -1.69
CA LEU A 46 -12.11 16.77 -0.45
C LEU A 46 -12.97 17.84 0.20
N ASP A 47 -12.53 19.10 0.20
CA ASP A 47 -13.30 20.24 0.72
C ASP A 47 -14.60 20.43 -0.08
N GLY A 48 -14.56 20.18 -1.40
CA GLY A 48 -15.74 20.19 -2.27
C GLY A 48 -16.72 19.04 -2.02
N LEU A 49 -16.27 17.89 -1.55
CA LEU A 49 -17.11 16.74 -1.24
C LEU A 49 -17.84 16.86 0.11
N SER A 50 -17.41 17.74 1.00
CA SER A 50 -17.92 17.84 2.38
C SER A 50 -18.49 19.21 2.77
N PRO A 51 -19.08 20.01 1.87
CA PRO A 51 -19.43 21.41 2.16
C PRO A 51 -20.47 21.58 3.27
N SER A 52 -21.30 20.57 3.51
CA SER A 52 -22.41 20.64 4.49
C SER A 52 -22.11 19.95 5.83
N SER A 53 -20.99 19.23 5.94
CA SER A 53 -20.72 18.41 7.14
C SER A 53 -19.98 19.15 8.24
N GLY A 54 -19.43 20.34 7.96
CA GLY A 54 -18.52 21.06 8.86
C GLY A 54 -17.20 20.30 9.16
N LYS A 55 -16.95 19.20 8.46
CA LYS A 55 -15.75 18.40 8.61
C LYS A 55 -14.61 19.01 7.79
N THR A 56 -13.47 19.16 8.41
CA THR A 56 -12.26 19.64 7.77
C THR A 56 -11.28 18.50 7.64
N HIS A 57 -10.88 18.19 6.43
CA HIS A 57 -9.79 17.26 6.17
C HIS A 57 -8.44 17.91 6.49
N TYR A 58 -7.41 17.12 6.71
CA TYR A 58 -6.07 17.62 7.05
C TYR A 58 -5.01 16.87 6.27
N LEU A 59 -4.52 17.49 5.21
CA LEU A 59 -3.50 16.93 4.32
C LEU A 59 -2.25 17.81 4.33
N VAL A 60 -1.07 17.18 4.39
CA VAL A 60 0.21 17.91 4.41
C VAL A 60 1.24 17.28 3.47
N PRO A 61 2.12 18.07 2.85
CA PRO A 61 3.28 17.53 2.17
C PRO A 61 4.30 17.02 3.20
N LEU A 62 4.60 15.72 3.17
CA LEU A 62 5.52 15.10 4.12
C LEU A 62 6.13 13.82 3.54
N ASN A 63 7.43 13.64 3.75
CA ASN A 63 8.13 12.42 3.37
C ASN A 63 7.94 11.35 4.47
N ILE A 64 7.63 10.12 4.07
CA ILE A 64 7.46 8.97 4.98
C ILE A 64 8.74 8.64 5.77
N LEU A 65 9.91 9.09 5.32
CA LEU A 65 11.19 8.94 6.01
C LEU A 65 11.49 10.06 7.01
N ASP A 66 10.71 11.14 7.03
CA ASP A 66 10.82 12.22 8.05
C ASP A 66 10.09 11.83 9.33
N ARG A 67 10.75 11.02 10.16
CA ARG A 67 10.18 10.57 11.44
C ARG A 67 9.77 11.72 12.38
N PRO A 68 10.55 12.79 12.58
CA PRO A 68 10.09 13.95 13.34
C PRO A 68 8.82 14.60 12.74
N GLY A 69 8.75 14.70 11.42
CA GLY A 69 7.57 15.19 10.70
C GLY A 69 6.33 14.33 10.94
N ILE A 70 6.48 13.00 10.91
CA ILE A 70 5.39 12.06 11.21
C ILE A 70 4.87 12.25 12.64
N LEU A 71 5.75 12.48 13.60
CA LEU A 71 5.34 12.72 14.99
C LEU A 71 4.60 14.06 15.15
N ARG A 72 5.05 15.13 14.49
CA ARG A 72 4.32 16.41 14.44
C ARG A 72 2.94 16.24 13.78
N PHE A 73 2.88 15.61 12.63
CA PHE A 73 1.63 15.30 11.93
C PHE A 73 0.65 14.54 12.84
N ARG A 74 1.10 13.49 13.54
CA ARG A 74 0.29 12.76 14.52
C ARG A 74 -0.27 13.69 15.60
N ASP A 75 0.57 14.56 16.17
CA ASP A 75 0.15 15.46 17.26
C ASP A 75 -0.92 16.43 16.77
N GLU A 76 -0.79 16.98 15.56
CA GLU A 76 -1.76 17.86 14.95
C GLU A 76 -3.08 17.15 14.65
N VAL A 77 -3.04 15.91 14.13
CA VAL A 77 -4.23 15.07 13.89
C VAL A 77 -4.96 14.81 15.22
N LEU A 78 -4.23 14.42 16.28
CA LEU A 78 -4.82 14.14 17.58
C LEU A 78 -5.32 15.42 18.28
N ALA A 79 -4.63 16.56 18.11
CA ALA A 79 -5.10 17.85 18.62
C ALA A 79 -6.42 18.27 17.96
N LYS A 80 -6.54 18.04 16.64
CA LYS A 80 -7.71 18.44 15.85
C LYS A 80 -8.92 17.53 16.04
N TYR A 81 -8.72 16.22 15.98
CA TYR A 81 -9.84 15.25 15.92
C TYR A 81 -10.05 14.46 17.21
N LYS A 82 -9.11 14.50 18.15
CA LYS A 82 -9.12 13.80 19.45
C LYS A 82 -9.12 12.27 19.37
N ARG A 83 -9.20 11.71 18.18
CA ARG A 83 -9.22 10.26 17.90
C ARG A 83 -8.62 9.93 16.54
N VAL A 84 -8.26 8.67 16.34
CA VAL A 84 -7.95 8.07 15.04
C VAL A 84 -8.54 6.66 15.00
N ASP A 85 -9.38 6.37 14.03
CA ASP A 85 -10.07 5.09 13.91
C ASP A 85 -9.33 4.10 13.03
N THR A 86 -8.72 4.60 11.94
CA THR A 86 -7.98 3.76 11.00
C THR A 86 -6.71 4.48 10.54
N VAL A 87 -5.61 3.73 10.47
CA VAL A 87 -4.37 4.16 9.80
C VAL A 87 -4.13 3.21 8.63
N LEU A 88 -4.17 3.74 7.40
CA LEU A 88 -3.81 3.05 6.18
C LEU A 88 -2.39 3.46 5.77
N SER A 89 -1.42 2.57 5.95
CA SER A 89 -0.08 2.72 5.41
C SER A 89 -0.07 2.28 3.95
N ASN A 90 -0.19 3.24 3.04
CA ASN A 90 -0.30 2.99 1.60
C ASN A 90 0.94 3.45 0.81
N VAL A 91 1.84 4.27 1.38
CA VAL A 91 3.10 4.62 0.73
C VAL A 91 3.91 3.38 0.42
N GLY A 92 4.42 3.32 -0.80
CA GLY A 92 5.36 2.30 -1.24
C GLY A 92 5.96 2.66 -2.58
N ILE A 93 7.13 2.10 -2.86
CA ILE A 93 7.77 2.16 -4.17
C ILE A 93 8.06 0.74 -4.65
N GLY A 94 8.02 0.56 -5.97
CA GLY A 94 8.44 -0.68 -6.61
C GLY A 94 9.96 -0.72 -6.78
N PHE A 95 10.45 -1.91 -7.07
CA PHE A 95 11.85 -2.14 -7.40
C PHE A 95 11.94 -3.28 -8.41
N PHE A 96 12.60 -3.01 -9.53
CA PHE A 96 12.73 -3.97 -10.63
C PHE A 96 14.18 -4.05 -11.11
N GLY A 97 14.63 -5.25 -11.38
CA GLY A 97 15.95 -5.50 -12.01
C GLY A 97 16.49 -6.90 -11.71
N PRO A 98 17.42 -7.40 -12.56
CA PRO A 98 18.16 -8.62 -12.29
C PRO A 98 18.96 -8.51 -10.99
N PHE A 99 18.87 -9.49 -10.13
CA PHE A 99 19.41 -9.42 -8.76
C PHE A 99 20.91 -9.07 -8.71
N GLU A 100 21.71 -9.58 -9.64
CA GLU A 100 23.15 -9.30 -9.68
C GLU A 100 23.50 -7.89 -10.20
N GLU A 101 22.55 -7.19 -10.83
CA GLU A 101 22.76 -5.88 -11.44
C GLU A 101 22.07 -4.75 -10.67
N ILE A 102 21.40 -5.04 -9.54
CA ILE A 102 20.70 -4.02 -8.77
C ILE A 102 21.66 -3.06 -8.05
N ASP A 103 21.27 -1.80 -7.97
CA ASP A 103 21.89 -0.84 -7.07
C ASP A 103 21.42 -1.09 -5.63
N LEU A 104 22.35 -1.47 -4.74
CA LEU A 104 22.05 -1.76 -3.34
C LEU A 104 21.59 -0.52 -2.55
N GLU A 105 21.99 0.69 -2.93
CA GLU A 105 21.49 1.91 -2.28
C GLU A 105 20.01 2.17 -2.65
N ALA A 106 19.65 1.98 -3.92
CA ALA A 106 18.25 2.02 -4.34
C ALA A 106 17.42 0.91 -3.68
N ALA A 107 17.98 -0.30 -3.56
CA ALA A 107 17.35 -1.41 -2.85
C ALA A 107 17.12 -1.09 -1.37
N ARG A 108 18.12 -0.54 -0.67
CA ARG A 108 18.02 -0.08 0.71
C ARG A 108 16.91 0.95 0.86
N ARG A 109 16.84 1.92 -0.05
CA ARG A 109 15.80 2.95 -0.06
C ARG A 109 14.40 2.35 -0.23
N CYS A 110 14.24 1.33 -1.08
CA CYS A 110 12.98 0.62 -1.24
C CYS A 110 12.53 -0.02 0.09
N LEU A 111 13.43 -0.71 0.79
CA LEU A 111 13.15 -1.30 2.10
C LEU A 111 12.83 -0.25 3.16
N GLU A 112 13.57 0.85 3.21
CA GLU A 112 13.32 1.94 4.13
C GLU A 112 11.93 2.57 3.93
N ILE A 113 11.55 2.87 2.69
CA ILE A 113 10.24 3.45 2.40
C ILE A 113 9.13 2.45 2.69
N ASN A 114 9.22 1.24 2.15
CA ASN A 114 8.13 0.27 2.21
C ASN A 114 7.95 -0.31 3.61
N VAL A 115 9.04 -0.63 4.31
CA VAL A 115 8.98 -1.37 5.59
C VAL A 115 9.10 -0.41 6.77
N ILE A 116 10.19 0.36 6.83
CA ILE A 116 10.44 1.25 7.98
C ILE A 116 9.44 2.41 7.97
N GLY A 117 9.06 2.93 6.80
CA GLY A 117 8.00 3.92 6.66
C GLY A 117 6.65 3.44 7.21
N ALA A 118 6.24 2.21 6.86
CA ALA A 118 5.01 1.62 7.40
C ALA A 118 5.10 1.41 8.93
N ALA A 119 6.24 0.94 9.44
CA ALA A 119 6.47 0.80 10.87
C ALA A 119 6.39 2.15 11.59
N ALA A 120 6.98 3.21 11.02
CA ALA A 120 7.01 4.54 11.61
C ALA A 120 5.60 5.14 11.78
N ILE A 121 4.74 5.02 10.76
CA ILE A 121 3.36 5.55 10.87
C ILE A 121 2.54 4.75 11.86
N PHE A 122 2.64 3.42 11.90
CA PHE A 122 1.96 2.60 12.88
C PHE A 122 2.43 2.91 14.30
N GLN A 123 3.75 2.97 14.51
CA GLN A 123 4.33 3.30 15.81
C GLN A 123 3.88 4.68 16.30
N ALA A 124 3.71 5.66 15.42
CA ALA A 124 3.27 7.00 15.78
C ALA A 124 1.84 7.01 16.36
N PHE A 125 0.90 6.26 15.78
CA PHE A 125 -0.50 6.29 16.18
C PHE A 125 -0.90 5.20 17.20
N LEU A 126 -0.15 4.13 17.31
CA LEU A 126 -0.41 3.01 18.24
C LEU A 126 -0.66 3.45 19.69
N PRO A 127 0.14 4.35 20.30
CA PRO A 127 -0.10 4.79 21.68
C PRO A 127 -1.46 5.48 21.88
N ALA A 128 -1.93 6.22 20.87
CA ALA A 128 -3.24 6.87 20.92
C ALA A 128 -4.37 5.84 20.80
N MET A 129 -4.29 4.93 19.84
CA MET A 129 -5.27 3.84 19.66
C MET A 129 -5.33 2.92 20.89
N ARG A 130 -4.18 2.63 21.50
CA ARG A 130 -4.14 1.84 22.74
C ARG A 130 -4.86 2.51 23.90
N ARG A 131 -4.68 3.84 24.09
CA ARG A 131 -5.43 4.60 25.09
C ARG A 131 -6.92 4.68 24.76
N GLN A 132 -7.26 4.72 23.48
CA GLN A 132 -8.64 4.72 22.98
C GLN A 132 -9.33 3.36 23.17
N GLY A 133 -8.59 2.27 23.31
CA GLY A 133 -9.11 0.90 23.40
C GLY A 133 -9.67 0.37 22.08
N SER A 134 -9.38 1.02 20.96
CA SER A 134 -9.87 0.65 19.64
C SER A 134 -9.03 1.28 18.53
N GLY A 135 -9.07 0.69 17.34
CA GLY A 135 -8.42 1.21 16.15
C GLY A 135 -8.16 0.12 15.11
N LYS A 136 -7.84 0.55 13.89
CA LYS A 136 -7.43 -0.35 12.79
C LYS A 136 -6.11 0.12 12.19
N LEU A 137 -5.15 -0.80 12.08
CA LEU A 137 -3.90 -0.60 11.36
C LEU A 137 -3.97 -1.45 10.09
N ILE A 138 -3.93 -0.82 8.94
CA ILE A 138 -4.04 -1.48 7.64
C ILE A 138 -2.79 -1.18 6.83
N ALA A 139 -2.09 -2.22 6.37
CA ALA A 139 -0.92 -2.05 5.52
C ALA A 139 -1.22 -2.46 4.09
N MET A 140 -0.74 -1.66 3.13
CA MET A 140 -0.72 -2.02 1.73
C MET A 140 0.45 -2.97 1.47
N SER A 141 0.14 -4.25 1.41
CA SER A 141 1.04 -5.30 0.94
C SER A 141 0.97 -5.43 -0.59
N SER A 142 1.04 -6.60 -1.11
CA SER A 142 0.88 -6.95 -2.53
C SER A 142 0.76 -8.47 -2.66
N LEU A 143 0.28 -8.96 -3.79
CA LEU A 143 0.41 -10.36 -4.19
C LEU A 143 1.85 -10.85 -4.05
N VAL A 144 2.85 -10.01 -4.40
CA VAL A 144 4.27 -10.37 -4.31
C VAL A 144 4.80 -10.45 -2.87
N GLY A 145 4.00 -10.09 -1.88
CA GLY A 145 4.28 -10.37 -0.46
C GLY A 145 4.09 -11.83 -0.06
N GLN A 146 3.51 -12.65 -0.93
CA GLN A 146 3.32 -14.10 -0.72
C GLN A 146 3.75 -14.94 -1.92
N VAL A 147 3.66 -14.40 -3.13
CA VAL A 147 4.04 -15.07 -4.39
C VAL A 147 5.11 -14.22 -5.09
N PRO A 148 6.41 -14.46 -4.87
CA PRO A 148 7.47 -13.61 -5.40
C PRO A 148 7.56 -13.73 -6.92
N PHE A 149 7.76 -12.59 -7.60
CA PHE A 149 7.96 -12.52 -9.04
C PHE A 149 9.44 -12.35 -9.39
N PRO A 150 9.91 -12.93 -10.50
CA PRO A 150 11.24 -12.69 -11.04
C PRO A 150 11.46 -11.19 -11.32
N PHE A 151 12.69 -10.73 -11.21
CA PHE A 151 13.12 -9.33 -11.36
C PHE A 151 12.57 -8.35 -10.32
N GLU A 152 11.72 -8.80 -9.41
CA GLU A 152 11.15 -8.00 -8.32
C GLU A 152 11.65 -8.44 -6.93
N SER A 153 12.85 -9.00 -6.84
CA SER A 153 13.36 -9.64 -5.62
C SER A 153 13.35 -8.70 -4.39
N ILE A 154 13.79 -7.45 -4.54
CA ILE A 154 13.82 -6.47 -3.43
C ILE A 154 12.40 -5.97 -3.11
N TYR A 155 11.57 -5.76 -4.11
CA TYR A 155 10.17 -5.39 -3.89
C TYR A 155 9.42 -6.51 -3.17
N SER A 156 9.56 -7.75 -3.65
CA SER A 156 9.00 -8.93 -2.97
C SER A 156 9.51 -9.02 -1.53
N ALA A 157 10.82 -8.90 -1.29
CA ALA A 157 11.39 -8.92 0.06
C ALA A 157 10.76 -7.85 0.96
N SER A 158 10.53 -6.62 0.44
CA SER A 158 9.88 -5.56 1.18
C SER A 158 8.43 -5.91 1.56
N LYS A 159 7.69 -6.56 0.65
CA LYS A 159 6.29 -6.93 0.90
C LYS A 159 6.17 -8.16 1.79
N PHE A 160 7.06 -9.15 1.67
CA PHE A 160 7.18 -10.23 2.67
C PHE A 160 7.52 -9.71 4.06
N ALA A 161 8.37 -8.68 4.16
CA ALA A 161 8.68 -8.04 5.44
C ALA A 161 7.46 -7.35 6.06
N ILE A 162 6.62 -6.68 5.25
CA ILE A 162 5.34 -6.11 5.68
C ILE A 162 4.41 -7.21 6.18
N GLU A 163 4.25 -8.33 5.45
CA GLU A 163 3.43 -9.47 5.87
C GLU A 163 3.87 -9.97 7.25
N GLY A 164 5.17 -10.28 7.42
CA GLY A 164 5.71 -10.79 8.69
C GLY A 164 5.57 -9.80 9.84
N MET A 165 5.88 -8.51 9.60
CA MET A 165 5.75 -7.45 10.60
C MET A 165 4.30 -7.30 11.08
N VAL A 166 3.36 -7.22 10.15
CA VAL A 166 1.94 -6.99 10.46
C VAL A 166 1.31 -8.23 11.08
N MET A 167 1.72 -9.43 10.66
CA MET A 167 1.30 -10.69 11.26
C MET A 167 1.72 -10.78 12.74
N SER A 168 2.94 -10.38 13.07
CA SER A 168 3.43 -10.34 14.46
C SER A 168 2.70 -9.26 15.27
N LEU A 169 2.62 -8.05 14.73
CA LEU A 169 1.95 -6.91 15.38
C LEU A 169 0.51 -7.23 15.77
N ARG A 170 -0.22 -8.02 14.98
CA ARG A 170 -1.59 -8.42 15.27
C ARG A 170 -1.76 -9.03 16.65
N TYR A 171 -0.82 -9.89 17.06
CA TYR A 171 -0.88 -10.53 18.38
C TYR A 171 -0.56 -9.56 19.52
N GLU A 172 0.34 -8.60 19.28
CA GLU A 172 0.75 -7.62 20.28
C GLU A 172 -0.38 -6.63 20.62
N VAL A 173 -1.15 -6.22 19.61
CA VAL A 173 -2.14 -5.13 19.77
C VAL A 173 -3.57 -5.61 20.00
N ALA A 174 -3.87 -6.89 19.74
CA ALA A 174 -5.21 -7.47 19.95
C ALA A 174 -5.76 -7.26 21.37
N PRO A 175 -4.97 -7.40 22.45
CA PRO A 175 -5.46 -7.17 23.81
C PRO A 175 -5.94 -5.72 24.07
N PHE A 176 -5.53 -4.78 23.22
CA PHE A 176 -5.93 -3.36 23.32
C PHE A 176 -7.13 -3.00 22.43
N GLY A 177 -7.82 -4.00 21.85
CA GLY A 177 -8.95 -3.76 20.95
C GLY A 177 -8.57 -3.22 19.58
N ILE A 178 -7.28 -3.26 19.21
CA ILE A 178 -6.77 -2.79 17.92
C ILE A 178 -6.78 -3.95 16.92
N ARG A 179 -7.31 -3.70 15.73
CA ARG A 179 -7.35 -4.64 14.61
C ARG A 179 -6.21 -4.35 13.65
N VAL A 180 -5.74 -5.39 12.99
CA VAL A 180 -4.67 -5.27 12.00
C VAL A 180 -5.08 -6.05 10.76
N ALA A 181 -4.89 -5.47 9.57
CA ALA A 181 -5.22 -6.10 8.30
C ALA A 181 -4.19 -5.75 7.22
N LEU A 182 -4.12 -6.60 6.22
CA LEU A 182 -3.33 -6.46 5.02
C LEU A 182 -4.26 -6.27 3.82
N ILE A 183 -3.85 -5.44 2.88
CA ILE A 183 -4.46 -5.32 1.56
C ILE A 183 -3.43 -5.79 0.54
N GLU A 184 -3.80 -6.74 -0.30
CA GLU A 184 -2.90 -7.50 -1.16
C GLU A 184 -3.33 -7.40 -2.63
N PRO A 185 -3.13 -6.24 -3.28
CA PRO A 185 -3.40 -6.11 -4.71
C PRO A 185 -2.40 -6.93 -5.55
N ALA A 186 -2.86 -7.42 -6.70
CA ALA A 186 -2.00 -7.81 -7.81
C ALA A 186 -1.67 -6.58 -8.66
N GLN A 187 -1.90 -6.60 -9.98
CA GLN A 187 -1.76 -5.41 -10.80
C GLN A 187 -2.97 -4.48 -10.62
N VAL A 188 -2.69 -3.19 -10.47
CA VAL A 188 -3.69 -2.11 -10.55
C VAL A 188 -3.16 -1.08 -11.53
N SER A 189 -4.01 -0.62 -12.45
CA SER A 189 -3.64 0.32 -13.51
C SER A 189 -3.35 1.72 -12.94
N THR A 190 -2.18 1.86 -12.30
CA THR A 190 -1.70 3.10 -11.66
C THR A 190 -0.40 3.58 -12.32
N THR A 191 -0.03 4.82 -12.06
CA THR A 191 1.30 5.35 -12.42
C THR A 191 2.45 4.66 -11.69
N PHE A 192 2.16 3.87 -10.66
CA PHE A 192 3.15 3.13 -9.88
C PHE A 192 3.94 2.15 -10.74
N ALA A 193 3.27 1.30 -11.52
CA ALA A 193 3.91 0.31 -12.37
C ALA A 193 4.80 0.94 -13.44
N ALA A 194 4.34 2.02 -14.08
CA ALA A 194 5.10 2.72 -15.12
C ALA A 194 6.42 3.35 -14.62
N LYS A 195 6.57 3.54 -13.32
CA LYS A 195 7.78 4.12 -12.71
C LYS A 195 8.83 3.10 -12.31
N ILE A 196 8.52 1.80 -12.36
CA ILE A 196 9.37 0.74 -11.80
C ILE A 196 10.27 0.12 -12.86
N HIS A 197 9.75 -0.07 -14.06
CA HIS A 197 10.41 -0.88 -15.08
C HIS A 197 11.57 -0.12 -15.74
N THR A 198 12.78 -0.58 -15.48
CA THR A 198 13.98 -0.15 -16.18
C THR A 198 14.61 -1.36 -16.85
N LEU A 199 14.79 -1.31 -18.18
CA LEU A 199 15.46 -2.38 -18.90
C LEU A 199 16.93 -2.44 -18.47
N PRO A 200 17.47 -3.64 -18.22
CA PRO A 200 18.90 -3.84 -18.03
C PRO A 200 19.74 -3.28 -19.21
N PRO A 201 20.99 -2.88 -19.00
CA PRO A 201 21.83 -2.32 -20.04
C PRO A 201 22.00 -3.26 -21.24
N GLU A 202 22.42 -2.72 -22.38
CA GLU A 202 22.79 -3.52 -23.55
C GLU A 202 23.97 -4.41 -23.19
N GLY A 203 23.90 -5.68 -23.41
CA GLY A 203 24.94 -6.65 -23.00
C GLY A 203 24.63 -7.38 -21.70
N SER A 204 23.63 -6.99 -20.93
CA SER A 204 23.17 -7.80 -19.81
C SER A 204 22.61 -9.14 -20.29
N PRO A 205 23.00 -10.27 -19.70
CA PRO A 205 22.46 -11.59 -20.01
C PRO A 205 20.96 -11.72 -19.66
N TYR A 206 20.44 -10.80 -18.85
CA TYR A 206 19.04 -10.77 -18.41
C TYR A 206 18.12 -9.93 -19.30
N ARG A 207 18.69 -9.07 -20.18
CA ARG A 207 17.93 -8.05 -20.90
C ARG A 207 16.73 -8.60 -21.66
N GLU A 208 16.91 -9.70 -22.38
CA GLU A 208 15.84 -10.28 -23.19
C GLU A 208 14.71 -10.87 -22.32
N ARG A 209 15.05 -11.55 -21.22
CA ARG A 209 14.05 -12.06 -20.27
C ARG A 209 13.32 -10.94 -19.54
N ALA A 210 14.04 -9.89 -19.13
CA ALA A 210 13.46 -8.71 -18.50
C ALA A 210 12.52 -7.98 -19.47
N ARG A 211 12.89 -7.85 -20.75
CA ARG A 211 12.06 -7.25 -21.77
C ARG A 211 10.74 -8.00 -21.96
N ARG A 212 10.77 -9.33 -22.01
CA ARG A 212 9.55 -10.16 -22.11
C ARG A 212 8.67 -9.99 -20.87
N PHE A 213 9.27 -10.01 -19.67
CA PHE A 213 8.55 -9.77 -18.43
C PHE A 213 7.84 -8.42 -18.44
N ILE A 214 8.56 -7.33 -18.76
CA ILE A 214 7.98 -5.98 -18.81
C ILE A 214 6.84 -5.89 -19.82
N ALA A 215 7.05 -6.43 -21.03
CA ALA A 215 6.01 -6.43 -22.07
C ALA A 215 4.74 -7.17 -21.60
N ARG A 216 4.92 -8.29 -20.88
CA ARG A 216 3.80 -9.05 -20.35
C ARG A 216 3.10 -8.32 -19.21
N ASP A 217 3.85 -7.72 -18.30
CA ASP A 217 3.29 -6.93 -17.20
C ASP A 217 2.52 -5.71 -17.72
N ASP A 218 3.05 -5.00 -18.72
CA ASP A 218 2.35 -3.91 -19.41
C ASP A 218 1.02 -4.34 -20.06
N GLU A 219 0.95 -5.56 -20.59
CA GLU A 219 -0.31 -6.12 -21.11
C GLU A 219 -1.31 -6.39 -19.99
N LEU A 220 -0.86 -6.99 -18.89
CA LEU A 220 -1.69 -7.30 -17.74
C LEU A 220 -2.24 -6.03 -17.09
N ILE A 221 -1.44 -4.98 -17.00
CA ILE A 221 -1.84 -3.67 -16.46
C ILE A 221 -2.97 -3.03 -17.28
N LYS A 222 -3.00 -3.21 -18.61
CA LYS A 222 -4.08 -2.67 -19.46
C LYS A 222 -5.46 -3.23 -19.12
N THR A 223 -5.53 -4.45 -18.62
CA THR A 223 -6.77 -5.14 -18.24
C THR A 223 -6.98 -5.16 -16.72
N ALA A 224 -6.04 -4.64 -15.95
CA ALA A 224 -6.10 -4.59 -14.50
C ALA A 224 -7.18 -3.61 -14.00
N PRO A 225 -7.69 -3.80 -12.78
CA PRO A 225 -8.60 -2.85 -12.15
C PRO A 225 -8.03 -1.44 -12.13
N THR A 226 -8.91 -0.46 -12.32
CA THR A 226 -8.54 0.95 -12.15
C THR A 226 -8.28 1.28 -10.67
N PRO A 227 -7.55 2.37 -10.36
CA PRO A 227 -7.38 2.84 -8.98
C PRO A 227 -8.71 3.00 -8.24
N LEU A 228 -9.74 3.50 -8.91
CA LEU A 228 -11.08 3.66 -8.34
C LEU A 228 -11.75 2.32 -7.98
N GLN A 229 -11.59 1.30 -8.83
CA GLN A 229 -12.14 -0.03 -8.54
C GLN A 229 -11.47 -0.67 -7.33
N ALA A 230 -10.14 -0.61 -7.25
CA ALA A 230 -9.39 -1.07 -6.08
C ALA A 230 -9.73 -0.25 -4.82
N ALA A 231 -9.84 1.06 -4.94
CA ALA A 231 -10.18 1.96 -3.84
C ALA A 231 -11.57 1.72 -3.26
N ARG A 232 -12.55 1.29 -4.04
CA ARG A 232 -13.87 0.87 -3.53
C ARG A 232 -13.73 -0.28 -2.53
N ARG A 233 -12.93 -1.29 -2.90
CA ARG A 233 -12.68 -2.42 -2.00
C ARG A 233 -11.90 -2.01 -0.76
N ILE A 234 -10.93 -1.11 -0.90
CA ILE A 234 -10.18 -0.53 0.23
C ILE A 234 -11.12 0.21 1.19
N ALA A 235 -12.04 1.03 0.68
CA ALA A 235 -13.02 1.75 1.49
C ALA A 235 -13.98 0.78 2.22
N GLU A 236 -14.44 -0.28 1.55
CA GLU A 236 -15.25 -1.33 2.19
C GLU A 236 -14.50 -1.99 3.35
N ILE A 237 -13.22 -2.35 3.17
CA ILE A 237 -12.37 -2.96 4.21
C ILE A 237 -12.20 -2.00 5.39
N ILE A 238 -11.98 -0.71 5.11
CA ILE A 238 -11.87 0.33 6.15
C ILE A 238 -13.17 0.46 6.95
N HIS A 239 -14.33 0.32 6.32
CA HIS A 239 -15.63 0.42 6.99
C HIS A 239 -16.04 -0.84 7.75
N GLN A 240 -15.42 -2.00 7.50
CA GLN A 240 -15.69 -3.21 8.29
C GLN A 240 -15.22 -3.04 9.73
N ASP A 241 -16.05 -3.39 10.69
CA ASP A 241 -15.65 -3.41 12.12
C ASP A 241 -14.54 -4.43 12.38
N ARG A 242 -14.59 -5.54 11.67
CA ARG A 242 -13.64 -6.66 11.76
C ARG A 242 -13.22 -7.09 10.37
N PRO A 243 -12.28 -6.35 9.72
CA PRO A 243 -11.76 -6.78 8.44
C PRO A 243 -11.02 -8.12 8.59
N ASP A 244 -11.05 -8.92 7.55
CA ASP A 244 -10.20 -10.10 7.48
C ASP A 244 -8.74 -9.69 7.58
N PHE A 245 -7.90 -10.61 8.02
CA PHE A 245 -6.47 -10.30 8.13
C PHE A 245 -5.84 -10.11 6.74
N HIS A 246 -6.16 -10.98 5.78
CA HIS A 246 -5.76 -10.88 4.37
C HIS A 246 -6.93 -10.43 3.51
N ASN A 247 -6.77 -9.35 2.75
CA ASN A 247 -7.80 -8.78 1.92
C ASN A 247 -7.30 -8.54 0.49
N GLN A 248 -7.88 -9.21 -0.47
CA GLN A 248 -7.62 -9.01 -1.90
C GLN A 248 -8.54 -7.92 -2.46
N VAL A 249 -8.03 -7.17 -3.43
CA VAL A 249 -8.79 -6.10 -4.09
C VAL A 249 -9.13 -6.42 -5.54
N ASP A 250 -8.63 -7.54 -6.05
CA ASP A 250 -8.83 -8.01 -7.42
C ASP A 250 -8.90 -9.53 -7.50
N PHE A 251 -9.41 -10.03 -8.64
CA PHE A 251 -9.56 -11.47 -8.87
C PHE A 251 -8.19 -12.18 -8.99
N MET A 252 -7.20 -11.54 -9.62
CA MET A 252 -5.91 -12.17 -9.87
C MET A 252 -5.15 -12.43 -8.57
N SER A 253 -5.16 -11.46 -7.63
CA SER A 253 -4.57 -11.69 -6.31
C SER A 253 -5.26 -12.85 -5.58
N THR A 254 -6.60 -12.90 -5.60
CA THR A 254 -7.35 -14.01 -5.00
C THR A 254 -6.98 -15.35 -5.63
N PHE A 255 -6.90 -15.42 -6.95
CA PHE A 255 -6.58 -16.64 -7.68
C PHE A 255 -5.14 -17.14 -7.39
N PHE A 256 -4.14 -16.27 -7.51
CA PHE A 256 -2.75 -16.68 -7.26
C PHE A 256 -2.48 -17.03 -5.80
N LEU A 257 -3.09 -16.33 -4.84
CA LEU A 257 -2.97 -16.67 -3.42
C LEU A 257 -3.64 -18.01 -3.09
N PHE A 258 -4.79 -18.29 -3.70
CA PHE A 258 -5.41 -19.62 -3.61
C PHE A 258 -4.48 -20.70 -4.16
N LEU A 259 -3.93 -20.52 -5.37
CA LEU A 259 -2.98 -21.47 -5.96
C LEU A 259 -1.75 -21.65 -5.06
N ASN A 260 -1.18 -20.56 -4.54
CA ASN A 260 0.00 -20.60 -3.66
C ASN A 260 -0.24 -21.46 -2.41
N ARG A 261 -1.46 -21.49 -1.91
CA ARG A 261 -1.81 -22.26 -0.69
C ARG A 261 -1.89 -23.76 -0.94
N PHE A 262 -2.28 -24.19 -2.13
CA PHE A 262 -2.64 -25.60 -2.40
C PHE A 262 -1.72 -26.30 -3.40
N LEU A 263 -0.99 -25.57 -4.24
CA LEU A 263 -0.13 -26.16 -5.25
C LEU A 263 1.27 -26.46 -4.71
N PRO A 264 1.87 -27.59 -5.12
CA PRO A 264 3.29 -27.83 -4.95
C PRO A 264 4.11 -26.72 -5.62
N VAL A 265 5.22 -26.32 -5.01
CA VAL A 265 6.09 -25.21 -5.47
C VAL A 265 6.44 -25.31 -6.96
N ARG A 266 6.83 -26.50 -7.42
CA ARG A 266 7.19 -26.72 -8.85
C ARG A 266 6.06 -26.39 -9.82
N LEU A 267 4.83 -26.75 -9.47
CA LEU A 267 3.67 -26.50 -10.34
C LEU A 267 3.29 -25.01 -10.31
N ARG A 268 3.33 -24.42 -9.13
CA ARG A 268 3.11 -22.98 -8.97
C ARG A 268 4.13 -22.18 -9.79
N ASP A 269 5.41 -22.50 -9.67
CA ASP A 269 6.49 -21.80 -10.38
C ASP A 269 6.34 -21.95 -11.91
N MET A 270 5.97 -23.15 -12.38
CA MET A 270 5.68 -23.37 -13.81
C MET A 270 4.52 -22.46 -14.30
N ILE A 271 3.43 -22.36 -13.53
CA ILE A 271 2.28 -21.51 -13.89
C ILE A 271 2.72 -20.05 -13.90
N LEU A 272 3.46 -19.60 -12.86
CA LEU A 272 3.94 -18.22 -12.77
C LEU A 272 4.86 -17.84 -13.92
N LEU A 273 5.87 -18.65 -14.19
CA LEU A 273 6.85 -18.40 -15.26
C LEU A 273 6.18 -18.37 -16.64
N ASN A 274 5.21 -19.27 -16.87
CA ASN A 274 4.42 -19.27 -18.10
C ASN A 274 3.51 -18.03 -18.20
N HIS A 275 2.87 -17.63 -17.08
CA HIS A 275 2.02 -16.43 -17.04
C HIS A 275 2.81 -15.15 -17.37
N MET A 276 4.06 -15.06 -16.95
CA MET A 276 4.94 -13.92 -17.17
C MET A 276 5.82 -14.02 -18.43
N ASP A 277 5.64 -15.07 -19.26
CA ASP A 277 6.38 -15.31 -20.50
C ASP A 277 7.92 -15.34 -20.31
N ILE A 278 8.39 -16.01 -19.25
CA ILE A 278 9.83 -16.04 -18.90
C ILE A 278 10.36 -17.45 -18.62
N GLN A 279 9.81 -18.45 -19.26
CA GLN A 279 10.32 -19.82 -19.21
C GLN A 279 11.74 -19.95 -19.72
#